data_54aac5729afd1ab058b4185d20027883
#
_entry.id   54aac5729afd1ab058b4185d20027883
#
_cell.length_a   1.000
_cell.length_b   1.000
_cell.length_c   1.000
_cell.angle_alpha   90.00
_cell.angle_beta   90.00
_cell.angle_gamma   90.00
#
_symmetry.space_group_name_H-M   'P 1'
#
loop_
_entity.id
_entity.type
_entity.pdbx_description
1 polymer ?
#
loop_
_entity_poly.entity_id
_entity_poly.type
_entity_poly.pdbx_seq_one_letter_code
_entity_poly.pdbx_strand_id
1 'polypeptide(L)'
;MFALLRSFSWQELCQHPWRTLTALAAIMLGVALGFAVHVINQSALDEFSRAVRSVNGQPDLQFQSMQGGLPEDWYARLAQQADVAQAVPWLETSVLLLTPPGDTAPATNKDALAPSTALRLLGSDALKLASVAPALMPRLFEDGERLDLFAPDAVFVNAATLQALQLNETQARNAPLQWQQNGQLQTLRIAGTI
;
A
#
# COMPACT_ATOMS: atom_id res chain seq x y z
N MET A 1 52.68 -32.54 6.54
CA MET A 1 52.14 -31.46 7.39
C MET A 1 50.71 -31.71 7.86
N PHE A 2 49.78 -32.12 7.02
CA PHE A 2 48.38 -32.40 7.38
C PHE A 2 48.18 -33.54 8.38
N ALA A 3 49.02 -34.59 8.34
CA ALA A 3 48.93 -35.74 9.23
C ALA A 3 49.29 -35.39 10.69
N LEU A 4 50.25 -34.50 10.90
CA LEU A 4 50.67 -34.06 12.23
C LEU A 4 49.63 -33.10 12.87
N LEU A 5 49.04 -32.21 12.09
CA LEU A 5 47.95 -31.34 12.54
C LEU A 5 46.73 -32.17 12.97
N ARG A 6 46.40 -33.22 12.24
CA ARG A 6 45.25 -34.10 12.53
C ARG A 6 45.45 -34.92 13.81
N SER A 7 46.67 -35.44 14.06
CA SER A 7 46.94 -36.23 15.26
C SER A 7 47.00 -35.36 16.53
N PHE A 8 47.61 -34.16 16.46
CA PHE A 8 47.67 -33.23 17.59
C PHE A 8 46.31 -32.67 17.95
N SER A 9 45.55 -32.22 16.96
CA SER A 9 44.19 -31.65 17.19
C SER A 9 43.25 -32.72 17.76
N TRP A 10 43.31 -33.95 17.30
CA TRP A 10 42.48 -35.05 17.82
C TRP A 10 42.80 -35.42 19.26
N GLN A 11 44.07 -35.42 19.61
CA GLN A 11 44.52 -35.75 20.95
C GLN A 11 44.13 -34.65 21.97
N GLU A 12 44.21 -33.39 21.58
CA GLU A 12 43.80 -32.25 22.39
C GLU A 12 42.27 -32.20 22.58
N LEU A 13 41.52 -32.56 21.55
CA LEU A 13 40.06 -32.67 21.64
C LEU A 13 39.61 -33.71 22.68
N CYS A 14 40.34 -34.86 22.76
CA CYS A 14 39.98 -35.94 23.68
C CYS A 14 40.44 -35.66 25.12
N GLN A 15 41.52 -34.89 25.32
CA GLN A 15 42.04 -34.60 26.66
C GLN A 15 41.27 -33.56 27.44
N HIS A 16 40.59 -32.60 26.73
CA HIS A 16 39.85 -31.54 27.38
C HIS A 16 38.42 -31.39 26.78
N PRO A 17 37.52 -32.36 27.02
CA PRO A 17 36.22 -32.42 26.38
C PRO A 17 35.32 -31.19 26.69
N TRP A 18 35.42 -30.63 27.90
CA TRP A 18 34.67 -29.45 28.29
C TRP A 18 35.08 -28.18 27.52
N ARG A 19 36.36 -28.00 27.26
CA ARG A 19 36.89 -26.87 26.49
C ARG A 19 36.45 -26.97 25.03
N THR A 20 36.46 -28.15 24.48
CA THR A 20 36.00 -28.39 23.11
C THR A 20 34.53 -28.21 22.97
N LEU A 21 33.75 -28.67 23.94
CA LEU A 21 32.30 -28.52 23.95
C LEU A 21 31.88 -27.05 24.02
N THR A 22 32.54 -26.25 24.87
CA THR A 22 32.28 -24.81 24.95
C THR A 22 32.64 -24.06 23.67
N ALA A 23 33.78 -24.41 23.05
CA ALA A 23 34.19 -23.82 21.78
C ALA A 23 33.20 -24.18 20.66
N LEU A 24 32.78 -25.46 20.60
CA LEU A 24 31.80 -25.91 19.62
C LEU A 24 30.44 -25.20 19.83
N ALA A 25 29.98 -25.09 21.08
CA ALA A 25 28.75 -24.40 21.41
C ALA A 25 28.81 -22.90 21.02
N ALA A 26 29.94 -22.24 21.24
CA ALA A 26 30.13 -20.85 20.84
C ALA A 26 30.05 -20.67 19.31
N ILE A 27 30.69 -21.57 18.55
CA ILE A 27 30.61 -21.54 17.08
C ILE A 27 29.18 -21.82 16.61
N MET A 28 28.51 -22.82 17.18
CA MET A 28 27.12 -23.15 16.83
C MET A 28 26.18 -21.95 17.11
N LEU A 29 26.34 -21.31 18.27
CA LEU A 29 25.54 -20.11 18.61
C LEU A 29 25.82 -18.94 17.66
N GLY A 30 27.08 -18.73 17.28
CA GLY A 30 27.46 -17.69 16.32
C GLY A 30 26.83 -17.91 14.96
N VAL A 31 26.90 -19.15 14.45
CA VAL A 31 26.28 -19.51 13.16
C VAL A 31 24.75 -19.42 13.25
N ALA A 32 24.15 -19.91 14.33
CA ALA A 32 22.72 -19.86 14.55
C ALA A 32 22.20 -18.41 14.60
N LEU A 33 22.93 -17.53 15.29
CA LEU A 33 22.58 -16.10 15.35
C LEU A 33 22.67 -15.45 13.97
N GLY A 34 23.74 -15.70 13.23
CA GLY A 34 23.90 -15.18 11.86
C GLY A 34 22.79 -15.64 10.93
N PHE A 35 22.43 -16.93 11.02
CA PHE A 35 21.33 -17.48 10.24
C PHE A 35 19.96 -16.90 10.65
N ALA A 36 19.70 -16.75 11.95
CA ALA A 36 18.47 -16.16 12.46
C ALA A 36 18.29 -14.72 11.97
N VAL A 37 19.34 -13.89 12.04
CA VAL A 37 19.32 -12.51 11.51
C VAL A 37 19.03 -12.50 10.00
N HIS A 38 19.65 -13.40 9.25
CA HIS A 38 19.44 -13.52 7.81
C HIS A 38 17.97 -13.86 7.48
N VAL A 39 17.40 -14.87 8.16
CA VAL A 39 16.01 -15.28 7.98
C VAL A 39 15.03 -14.15 8.34
N ILE A 40 15.27 -13.44 9.45
CA ILE A 40 14.43 -12.31 9.86
C ILE A 40 14.47 -11.20 8.80
N ASN A 41 15.65 -10.84 8.30
CA ASN A 41 15.77 -9.82 7.26
C ASN A 41 15.06 -10.23 5.96
N GLN A 42 15.21 -11.47 5.53
CA GLN A 42 14.50 -11.95 4.33
C GLN A 42 12.98 -11.93 4.53
N SER A 43 12.50 -12.42 5.67
CA SER A 43 11.07 -12.40 5.98
C SER A 43 10.50 -10.98 6.00
N ALA A 44 11.23 -10.03 6.58
CA ALA A 44 10.83 -8.63 6.61
C ALA A 44 10.76 -8.01 5.19
N LEU A 45 11.75 -8.30 4.35
CA LEU A 45 11.75 -7.83 2.96
C LEU A 45 10.64 -8.46 2.12
N ASP A 46 10.36 -9.75 2.33
CA ASP A 46 9.27 -10.45 1.64
C ASP A 46 7.90 -9.92 2.06
N GLU A 47 7.70 -9.68 3.37
CA GLU A 47 6.48 -9.10 3.92
C GLU A 47 6.26 -7.68 3.36
N PHE A 48 7.30 -6.85 3.37
CA PHE A 48 7.26 -5.52 2.81
C PHE A 48 6.95 -5.54 1.31
N SER A 49 7.60 -6.43 0.55
CA SER A 49 7.36 -6.57 -0.88
C SER A 49 5.93 -7.01 -1.18
N ARG A 50 5.37 -7.93 -0.38
CA ARG A 50 3.97 -8.36 -0.51
C ARG A 50 3.02 -7.22 -0.19
N ALA A 51 3.27 -6.47 0.89
CA ALA A 51 2.46 -5.33 1.26
C ALA A 51 2.44 -4.25 0.17
N VAL A 52 3.60 -3.91 -0.40
CA VAL A 52 3.71 -2.96 -1.51
C VAL A 52 2.97 -3.47 -2.75
N ARG A 53 3.13 -4.75 -3.10
CA ARG A 53 2.43 -5.33 -4.25
C ARG A 53 0.92 -5.41 -4.06
N SER A 54 0.44 -5.62 -2.84
CA SER A 54 -1.00 -5.65 -2.56
C SER A 54 -1.66 -4.29 -2.77
N VAL A 55 -0.94 -3.20 -2.49
CA VAL A 55 -1.45 -1.84 -2.64
C VAL A 55 -1.29 -1.31 -4.07
N ASN A 56 -0.14 -1.54 -4.68
CA ASN A 56 0.18 -1.00 -6.02
C ASN A 56 -0.22 -1.93 -7.17
N GLY A 57 -0.71 -3.14 -6.88
CA GLY A 57 -0.92 -4.17 -7.90
C GLY A 57 0.37 -4.86 -8.30
N GLN A 58 0.32 -5.62 -9.38
CA GLN A 58 1.45 -6.36 -9.94
C GLN A 58 1.67 -6.02 -11.42
N PRO A 59 1.87 -4.74 -11.78
CA PRO A 59 2.20 -4.41 -13.16
C PRO A 59 3.65 -4.85 -13.44
N ASP A 60 3.88 -5.45 -14.59
CA ASP A 60 5.23 -5.78 -15.06
C ASP A 60 6.03 -4.51 -15.42
N LEU A 61 5.34 -3.50 -15.94
CA LEU A 61 5.91 -2.21 -16.33
C LEU A 61 5.00 -1.06 -15.90
N GLN A 62 5.60 0.01 -15.44
CA GLN A 62 4.90 1.25 -15.13
C GLN A 62 5.52 2.41 -15.90
N PHE A 63 4.70 3.13 -16.66
CA PHE A 63 5.10 4.34 -17.34
C PHE A 63 4.62 5.56 -16.55
N GLN A 64 5.56 6.40 -16.18
CA GLN A 64 5.26 7.63 -15.44
C GLN A 64 5.96 8.80 -16.11
N SER A 65 5.26 9.92 -16.23
CA SER A 65 5.88 11.16 -16.70
C SER A 65 6.79 11.74 -15.62
N MET A 66 7.93 12.29 -16.02
CA MET A 66 8.81 13.00 -15.10
C MET A 66 8.23 14.36 -14.67
N GLN A 67 7.37 14.95 -15.49
CA GLN A 67 6.71 16.21 -15.20
C GLN A 67 5.27 16.17 -15.74
N GLY A 68 4.30 16.42 -14.86
CA GLY A 68 2.89 16.39 -15.24
C GLY A 68 2.35 14.99 -15.52
N GLY A 69 1.21 14.91 -16.21
CA GLY A 69 0.59 13.66 -16.64
C GLY A 69 1.12 13.16 -17.98
N LEU A 70 0.83 11.91 -18.30
CA LEU A 70 1.03 11.36 -19.65
C LEU A 70 -0.11 11.85 -20.56
N PRO A 71 0.17 12.21 -21.83
CA PRO A 71 -0.87 12.49 -22.80
C PRO A 71 -1.77 11.26 -23.00
N GLU A 72 -3.07 11.49 -23.14
CA GLU A 72 -4.07 10.42 -23.27
C GLU A 72 -3.81 9.49 -24.47
N ASP A 73 -3.27 10.03 -25.56
CA ASP A 73 -2.89 9.27 -26.76
C ASP A 73 -1.90 8.12 -26.48
N TRP A 74 -1.10 8.24 -25.45
CA TRP A 74 -0.14 7.21 -25.09
C TRP A 74 -0.83 5.94 -24.60
N TYR A 75 -1.93 6.07 -23.89
CA TYR A 75 -2.71 4.92 -23.46
C TYR A 75 -3.20 4.09 -24.66
N ALA A 76 -3.79 4.76 -25.67
CA ALA A 76 -4.27 4.09 -26.86
C ALA A 76 -3.14 3.39 -27.64
N ARG A 77 -1.98 4.03 -27.76
CA ARG A 77 -0.80 3.47 -28.42
C ARG A 77 -0.23 2.25 -27.68
N LEU A 78 -0.13 2.32 -26.37
CA LEU A 78 0.38 1.21 -25.54
C LEU A 78 -0.60 0.03 -25.56
N ALA A 79 -1.89 0.30 -25.44
CA ALA A 79 -2.91 -0.76 -25.45
C ALA A 79 -3.01 -1.52 -26.78
N GLN A 80 -2.51 -0.96 -27.88
CA GLN A 80 -2.51 -1.57 -29.22
C GLN A 80 -1.23 -2.36 -29.52
N GLN A 81 -0.21 -2.32 -28.66
CA GLN A 81 1.03 -3.06 -28.87
C GLN A 81 0.78 -4.56 -28.70
N ALA A 82 1.30 -5.36 -29.62
CA ALA A 82 1.11 -6.83 -29.62
C ALA A 82 1.71 -7.51 -28.37
N ASP A 83 2.76 -6.91 -27.80
CA ASP A 83 3.47 -7.44 -26.64
C ASP A 83 2.86 -7.00 -25.30
N VAL A 84 1.84 -6.12 -25.33
CA VAL A 84 1.14 -5.62 -24.14
C VAL A 84 -0.16 -6.38 -23.96
N ALA A 85 -0.18 -7.28 -22.98
CA ALA A 85 -1.39 -8.05 -22.66
C ALA A 85 -2.50 -7.16 -22.12
N GLN A 86 -2.16 -6.17 -21.29
CA GLN A 86 -3.13 -5.25 -20.72
C GLN A 86 -2.46 -3.93 -20.32
N ALA A 87 -3.11 -2.82 -20.64
CA ALA A 87 -2.74 -1.48 -20.17
C ALA A 87 -3.89 -0.92 -19.33
N VAL A 88 -3.54 -0.36 -18.17
CA VAL A 88 -4.51 0.26 -17.24
C VAL A 88 -4.06 1.69 -16.96
N PRO A 89 -4.92 2.68 -17.24
CA PRO A 89 -4.62 4.06 -16.89
C PRO A 89 -4.72 4.22 -15.36
N TRP A 90 -3.75 4.94 -14.80
CA TRP A 90 -3.66 5.22 -13.38
C TRP A 90 -3.50 6.72 -13.19
N LEU A 91 -4.45 7.33 -12.53
CA LEU A 91 -4.42 8.73 -12.16
C LEU A 91 -4.23 8.85 -10.66
N GLU A 92 -3.27 9.65 -10.25
CA GLU A 92 -3.03 9.94 -8.84
C GLU A 92 -2.96 11.45 -8.65
N THR A 93 -3.75 11.96 -7.70
CA THR A 93 -3.74 13.37 -7.36
C THR A 93 -3.96 13.56 -5.86
N SER A 94 -3.40 14.65 -5.33
CA SER A 94 -3.65 15.05 -3.94
C SER A 94 -4.80 16.03 -3.90
N VAL A 95 -5.77 15.75 -3.06
CA VAL A 95 -6.97 16.58 -2.88
C VAL A 95 -7.08 17.06 -1.44
N LEU A 96 -7.58 18.27 -1.28
CA LEU A 96 -7.94 18.81 0.02
C LEU A 96 -9.46 18.66 0.18
N LEU A 97 -9.86 17.77 1.08
CA LEU A 97 -11.25 17.63 1.46
C LEU A 97 -11.59 18.69 2.51
N LEU A 98 -12.67 19.40 2.25
CA LEU A 98 -13.28 20.28 3.23
C LEU A 98 -14.22 19.42 4.07
N THR A 99 -13.86 19.23 5.34
CA THR A 99 -14.75 18.51 6.27
C THR A 99 -15.91 19.44 6.60
N PRO A 100 -17.17 19.03 6.38
CA PRO A 100 -18.31 19.82 6.85
C PRO A 100 -18.15 20.06 8.36
N PRO A 101 -18.43 21.27 8.86
CA PRO A 101 -18.43 21.50 10.30
C PRO A 101 -19.41 20.53 10.93
N GLY A 102 -18.89 19.55 11.68
CA GLY A 102 -19.73 18.66 12.47
C GLY A 102 -20.52 19.49 13.49
N ASP A 103 -21.72 19.03 13.86
CA ASP A 103 -22.63 19.69 14.81
C ASP A 103 -22.01 20.02 16.19
N THR A 104 -20.74 19.69 16.41
CA THR A 104 -20.01 19.90 17.66
C THR A 104 -19.01 21.05 17.64
N ALA A 105 -18.83 21.76 16.52
CA ALA A 105 -17.94 22.92 16.51
C ALA A 105 -18.67 24.16 17.05
N PRO A 106 -18.18 24.78 18.16
CA PRO A 106 -18.78 26.04 18.62
C PRO A 106 -18.57 27.10 17.55
N ALA A 107 -19.68 27.70 17.11
CA ALA A 107 -19.78 28.70 16.05
C ALA A 107 -19.09 30.06 16.41
N THR A 108 -17.86 30.03 16.93
CA THR A 108 -17.22 31.23 17.49
C THR A 108 -16.25 31.94 16.55
N ASN A 109 -15.88 31.34 15.39
CA ASN A 109 -15.03 32.03 14.43
C ASN A 109 -15.48 31.77 12.99
N LYS A 110 -16.18 32.73 12.40
CA LYS A 110 -16.55 32.71 10.97
C LYS A 110 -15.36 32.81 10.02
N ASP A 111 -14.17 33.10 10.51
CA ASP A 111 -12.91 33.18 9.75
C ASP A 111 -12.00 31.97 9.90
N ALA A 112 -12.39 30.96 10.67
CA ALA A 112 -11.64 29.72 10.74
C ALA A 112 -11.85 28.96 9.44
N LEU A 113 -10.77 28.81 8.64
CA LEU A 113 -10.78 27.89 7.49
C LEU A 113 -11.32 26.55 7.96
N ALA A 114 -12.31 26.01 7.24
CA ALA A 114 -12.83 24.68 7.51
C ALA A 114 -11.65 23.69 7.61
N PRO A 115 -11.63 22.79 8.59
CA PRO A 115 -10.54 21.82 8.71
C PRO A 115 -10.44 21.05 7.41
N SER A 116 -9.29 21.17 6.75
CA SER A 116 -9.02 20.49 5.49
C SER A 116 -8.12 19.27 5.74
N THR A 117 -8.53 18.14 5.23
CA THR A 117 -7.73 16.93 5.28
C THR A 117 -7.13 16.65 3.91
N ALA A 118 -5.79 16.57 3.83
CA ALA A 118 -5.12 16.20 2.59
C ALA A 118 -5.24 14.70 2.39
N LEU A 119 -5.85 14.30 1.29
CA LEU A 119 -5.99 12.90 0.91
C LEU A 119 -5.46 12.67 -0.50
N ARG A 120 -5.08 11.44 -0.77
CA ARG A 120 -4.66 10.98 -2.09
C ARG A 120 -5.84 10.35 -2.78
N LEU A 121 -6.23 10.91 -3.92
CA LEU A 121 -7.29 10.38 -4.78
C LEU A 121 -6.66 9.56 -5.89
N LEU A 122 -7.12 8.32 -6.03
CA LEU A 122 -6.71 7.39 -7.07
C LEU A 122 -7.87 7.20 -8.05
N GLY A 123 -7.58 7.34 -9.33
CA GLY A 123 -8.49 7.06 -10.41
C GLY A 123 -7.97 5.93 -11.30
N SER A 124 -8.81 4.95 -11.57
CA SER A 124 -8.47 3.83 -12.45
C SER A 124 -9.72 3.30 -13.15
N ASP A 125 -9.52 2.55 -14.22
CA ASP A 125 -10.61 1.85 -14.91
C ASP A 125 -11.13 0.69 -14.05
N ALA A 126 -12.35 0.81 -13.54
CA ALA A 126 -12.97 -0.17 -12.66
C ALA A 126 -13.06 -1.58 -13.27
N LEU A 127 -13.22 -1.69 -14.60
CA LEU A 127 -13.30 -2.98 -15.29
C LEU A 127 -11.96 -3.70 -15.38
N LYS A 128 -10.86 -2.93 -15.40
CA LYS A 128 -9.50 -3.45 -15.53
C LYS A 128 -8.77 -3.57 -14.19
N LEU A 129 -9.29 -2.92 -13.17
CA LEU A 129 -8.67 -2.87 -11.84
C LEU A 129 -8.48 -4.27 -11.24
N ALA A 130 -9.45 -5.16 -11.40
CA ALA A 130 -9.42 -6.51 -10.87
C ALA A 130 -8.22 -7.33 -11.35
N SER A 131 -7.75 -7.10 -12.57
CA SER A 131 -6.64 -7.86 -13.16
C SER A 131 -5.27 -7.35 -12.72
N VAL A 132 -5.15 -6.06 -12.41
CA VAL A 132 -3.86 -5.42 -12.06
C VAL A 132 -3.72 -5.26 -10.56
N ALA A 133 -4.78 -4.85 -9.87
CA ALA A 133 -4.76 -4.58 -8.44
C ALA A 133 -6.00 -5.16 -7.73
N PRO A 134 -6.13 -6.48 -7.61
CA PRO A 134 -7.31 -7.12 -7.02
C PRO A 134 -7.55 -6.71 -5.57
N ALA A 135 -6.51 -6.32 -4.84
CA ALA A 135 -6.63 -5.84 -3.48
C ALA A 135 -7.30 -4.46 -3.36
N LEU A 136 -7.32 -3.69 -4.45
CA LEU A 136 -8.00 -2.38 -4.52
C LEU A 136 -9.42 -2.49 -5.07
N MET A 137 -9.94 -3.70 -5.25
CA MET A 137 -11.31 -3.89 -5.70
C MET A 137 -12.28 -3.29 -4.67
N PRO A 138 -13.12 -2.33 -5.10
CA PRO A 138 -14.06 -1.68 -4.23
C PRO A 138 -15.17 -2.64 -3.78
N ARG A 139 -15.58 -2.46 -2.53
CA ARG A 139 -16.72 -3.16 -1.94
C ARG A 139 -17.82 -2.13 -1.71
N LEU A 140 -18.93 -2.34 -2.38
CA LEU A 140 -20.13 -1.53 -2.16
C LEU A 140 -20.69 -1.77 -0.76
N PHE A 141 -21.31 -0.77 -0.20
CA PHE A 141 -22.15 -0.97 0.97
C PHE A 141 -23.35 -1.88 0.63
N GLU A 142 -23.94 -2.55 1.63
CA GLU A 142 -25.02 -3.53 1.44
C GLU A 142 -26.22 -2.98 0.65
N ASP A 143 -26.51 -1.68 0.80
CA ASP A 143 -27.61 -1.01 0.11
C ASP A 143 -27.17 -0.29 -1.17
N GLY A 144 -25.91 -0.44 -1.57
CA GLY A 144 -25.34 0.23 -2.76
C GLY A 144 -25.82 -0.43 -4.06
N GLU A 145 -26.07 0.36 -5.06
CA GLU A 145 -26.37 -0.14 -6.40
C GLU A 145 -25.08 -0.58 -7.09
N ARG A 146 -25.13 -1.69 -7.84
CA ARG A 146 -23.97 -2.18 -8.60
C ARG A 146 -23.42 -1.16 -9.60
N LEU A 147 -24.28 -0.25 -10.06
CA LEU A 147 -23.92 0.84 -10.97
C LEU A 147 -23.15 1.98 -10.29
N ASP A 148 -23.18 2.05 -8.96
CA ASP A 148 -22.36 3.02 -8.20
C ASP A 148 -20.86 2.86 -8.46
N LEU A 149 -20.43 1.69 -8.89
CA LEU A 149 -19.04 1.45 -9.29
C LEU A 149 -18.59 2.33 -10.48
N PHE A 150 -19.54 2.73 -11.30
CA PHE A 150 -19.32 3.54 -12.52
C PHE A 150 -19.87 4.94 -12.41
N ALA A 151 -20.47 5.30 -11.27
CA ALA A 151 -21.02 6.63 -11.06
C ALA A 151 -19.89 7.67 -10.97
N PRO A 152 -19.97 8.77 -11.70
CA PRO A 152 -18.89 9.76 -11.78
C PRO A 152 -18.66 10.53 -10.47
N ASP A 153 -19.63 10.50 -9.57
CA ASP A 153 -19.60 11.15 -8.26
C ASP A 153 -19.30 10.16 -7.12
N ALA A 154 -19.19 8.86 -7.41
CA ALA A 154 -18.96 7.83 -6.40
C ALA A 154 -17.47 7.66 -6.12
N VAL A 155 -17.11 7.57 -4.84
CA VAL A 155 -15.77 7.26 -4.38
C VAL A 155 -15.79 6.12 -3.37
N PHE A 156 -14.71 5.38 -3.34
CA PHE A 156 -14.48 4.31 -2.39
C PHE A 156 -13.32 4.70 -1.48
N VAL A 157 -13.48 4.47 -0.19
CA VAL A 157 -12.53 4.93 0.82
C VAL A 157 -11.96 3.76 1.60
N ASN A 158 -10.69 3.85 1.98
CA ASN A 158 -10.08 2.86 2.86
C ASN A 158 -10.33 3.19 4.34
N ALA A 159 -10.06 2.23 5.22
CA ALA A 159 -10.24 2.38 6.66
C ALA A 159 -9.45 3.58 7.24
N ALA A 160 -8.24 3.84 6.72
CA ALA A 160 -7.42 4.98 7.15
C ALA A 160 -8.08 6.32 6.81
N THR A 161 -8.72 6.43 5.64
CA THR A 161 -9.47 7.62 5.24
C THR A 161 -10.69 7.82 6.12
N LEU A 162 -11.44 6.77 6.46
CA LEU A 162 -12.57 6.86 7.38
C LEU A 162 -12.12 7.37 8.75
N GLN A 163 -11.00 6.86 9.26
CA GLN A 163 -10.42 7.34 10.52
C GLN A 163 -9.99 8.82 10.43
N ALA A 164 -9.33 9.21 9.35
CA ALA A 164 -8.91 10.60 9.15
C ALA A 164 -10.09 11.57 9.07
N LEU A 165 -11.22 11.12 8.50
CA LEU A 165 -12.46 11.88 8.41
C LEU A 165 -13.33 11.76 9.67
N GLN A 166 -12.93 10.95 10.66
CA GLN A 166 -13.69 10.65 11.87
C GLN A 166 -15.10 10.11 11.58
N LEU A 167 -15.24 9.37 10.49
CA LEU A 167 -16.51 8.76 10.07
C LEU A 167 -16.54 7.28 10.38
N ASN A 168 -17.66 6.80 10.90
CA ASN A 168 -17.96 5.37 10.97
C ASN A 168 -18.59 4.92 9.64
N GLU A 169 -18.53 3.62 9.31
CA GLU A 169 -19.11 3.08 8.08
C GLU A 169 -20.57 3.48 7.85
N THR A 170 -21.37 3.52 8.90
CA THR A 170 -22.78 3.94 8.83
C THR A 170 -22.94 5.42 8.51
N GLN A 171 -22.07 6.27 9.02
CA GLN A 171 -22.04 7.70 8.75
C GLN A 171 -21.45 8.02 7.37
N ALA A 172 -20.50 7.21 6.94
CA ALA A 172 -19.84 7.33 5.64
C ALA A 172 -20.81 7.06 4.47
N ARG A 173 -21.83 6.24 4.69
CA ARG A 173 -22.83 5.93 3.66
C ARG A 173 -23.48 7.21 3.15
N ASN A 174 -23.25 7.48 1.86
CA ASN A 174 -23.77 8.67 1.19
C ASN A 174 -23.31 10.01 1.80
N ALA A 175 -22.27 10.01 2.65
CA ALA A 175 -21.69 11.25 3.16
C ALA A 175 -21.15 12.07 1.97
N PRO A 176 -21.57 13.33 1.84
CA PRO A 176 -21.03 14.19 0.80
C PRO A 176 -19.62 14.62 1.19
N LEU A 177 -18.65 14.32 0.34
CA LEU A 177 -17.29 14.82 0.45
C LEU A 177 -17.14 16.03 -0.47
N GLN A 178 -16.84 17.17 0.10
CA GLN A 178 -16.58 18.37 -0.69
C GLN A 178 -15.08 18.54 -0.89
N TRP A 179 -14.66 18.69 -2.10
CA TRP A 179 -13.29 18.97 -2.46
C TRP A 179 -13.19 20.13 -3.44
N GLN A 180 -12.07 20.82 -3.40
CA GLN A 180 -11.84 21.97 -4.27
C GLN A 180 -10.86 21.58 -5.38
N GLN A 181 -11.32 21.75 -6.63
CA GLN A 181 -10.49 21.59 -7.82
C GLN A 181 -10.59 22.84 -8.68
N ASN A 182 -9.45 23.44 -9.01
CA ASN A 182 -9.39 24.65 -9.86
C ASN A 182 -10.31 25.80 -9.41
N GLY A 183 -10.50 25.94 -8.09
CA GLY A 183 -11.39 26.98 -7.54
C GLY A 183 -12.88 26.62 -7.54
N GLN A 184 -13.26 25.46 -8.06
CA GLN A 184 -14.63 24.96 -8.02
C GLN A 184 -14.80 23.89 -6.93
N LEU A 185 -15.89 23.98 -6.18
CA LEU A 185 -16.29 22.95 -5.23
C LEU A 185 -17.01 21.84 -5.98
N GLN A 186 -16.48 20.63 -5.84
CA GLN A 186 -17.12 19.42 -6.32
C GLN A 186 -17.53 18.57 -5.13
N THR A 187 -18.63 17.86 -5.29
CA THR A 187 -19.16 16.97 -4.27
C THR A 187 -19.03 15.52 -4.77
N LEU A 188 -18.42 14.68 -3.96
CA LEU A 188 -18.32 13.26 -4.17
C LEU A 188 -19.12 12.53 -3.10
N ARG A 189 -19.62 11.35 -3.41
CA ARG A 189 -20.41 10.50 -2.52
C ARG A 189 -19.62 9.23 -2.19
N ILE A 190 -19.54 8.88 -0.91
CA ILE A 190 -18.92 7.62 -0.51
C ILE A 190 -19.89 6.47 -0.83
N ALA A 191 -19.54 5.63 -1.78
CA ALA A 191 -20.35 4.49 -2.23
C ALA A 191 -19.93 3.16 -1.61
N GLY A 192 -18.74 3.11 -1.01
CA GLY A 192 -18.23 1.88 -0.41
C GLY A 192 -16.82 2.01 0.13
N THR A 193 -16.22 0.87 0.40
CA THR A 193 -14.87 0.77 0.97
C THR A 193 -13.93 -0.02 0.06
N ILE A 194 -12.63 0.12 0.31
CA ILE A 194 -11.56 -0.66 -0.33
C ILE A 194 -10.83 -1.46 0.75
#